data_23ef4ab17dbedbddde65a3a6336781e5
#
_entry.id   23ef4ab17dbedbddde65a3a6336781e5
#
_cell.length_a   1.000
_cell.length_b   1.000
_cell.length_c   1.000
_cell.angle_alpha   90.00
_cell.angle_beta   90.00
_cell.angle_gamma   90.00
#
_symmetry.space_group_name_H-M   'P 1'
#
loop_
_entity.id
_entity.type
_entity.pdbx_description
1 polymer ?
#
loop_
_entity_poly.entity_id
_entity_poly.type
_entity_poly.pdbx_seq_one_letter_code
_entity_poly.pdbx_strand_id
1 'polypeptide(L)'
;MKKWLIALGMTICLLGLTACGQEEDTTNYLTNDEALNYAMSAIDLVAGVVEQGQEEEILAQVEQGGTKEDVQMYKSAFESYSKALPDMGAIQDVGEIISNTVALNVLEIPVEGSIVCELKGELRDAELEILFEHSNISSITVNVDYTFGESMEKAALNTLLGMGTVFIVLILISFIIGAFNLIPKIQAAFAKKPEKSANEKAVDSTIAQIIEKEELSDDLELVAVISAAIAAYEGTSGDGFVVRSIRRSR
;
A
#
# COMPACT_ATOMS: atom_id res chain seq x y z
N MET A 1 -41.26 -6.29 -12.37
CA MET A 1 -40.90 -5.19 -11.46
C MET A 1 -39.39 -5.07 -11.21
N LYS A 2 -38.65 -6.15 -10.92
CA LYS A 2 -37.18 -6.08 -10.69
C LYS A 2 -36.37 -5.50 -11.87
N LYS A 3 -36.71 -5.82 -13.12
CA LYS A 3 -35.98 -5.33 -14.30
C LYS A 3 -36.14 -3.80 -14.51
N TRP A 4 -37.26 -3.24 -14.09
CA TRP A 4 -37.54 -1.81 -14.20
C TRP A 4 -36.79 -1.00 -13.15
N LEU A 5 -36.60 -1.55 -11.96
CA LEU A 5 -35.79 -0.94 -10.91
C LEU A 5 -34.30 -0.89 -11.27
N ILE A 6 -33.80 -1.91 -11.97
CA ILE A 6 -32.41 -1.93 -12.47
C ILE A 6 -32.21 -0.90 -13.58
N ALA A 7 -33.17 -0.78 -14.50
CA ALA A 7 -33.13 0.22 -15.56
C ALA A 7 -33.22 1.66 -14.98
N LEU A 8 -34.07 1.89 -13.98
CA LEU A 8 -34.18 3.17 -13.29
C LEU A 8 -32.90 3.52 -12.50
N GLY A 9 -32.28 2.55 -11.84
CA GLY A 9 -31.00 2.73 -11.17
C GLY A 9 -29.85 3.09 -12.12
N MET A 10 -29.82 2.44 -13.30
CA MET A 10 -28.80 2.71 -14.31
C MET A 10 -28.95 4.09 -14.97
N THR A 11 -30.20 4.56 -15.18
CA THR A 11 -30.46 5.92 -15.67
C THR A 11 -30.12 7.00 -14.65
N ILE A 12 -30.34 6.76 -13.37
CA ILE A 12 -29.95 7.71 -12.30
C ILE A 12 -28.41 7.81 -12.19
N CYS A 13 -27.69 6.70 -12.30
CA CYS A 13 -26.22 6.71 -12.34
C CYS A 13 -25.67 7.45 -13.56
N LEU A 14 -26.30 7.30 -14.74
CA LEU A 14 -25.88 7.99 -15.95
C LEU A 14 -26.17 9.50 -15.89
N LEU A 15 -27.27 9.92 -15.26
CA LEU A 15 -27.59 11.33 -15.07
C LEU A 15 -26.74 11.99 -13.97
N GLY A 16 -26.23 11.22 -12.99
CA GLY A 16 -25.33 11.69 -11.96
C GLY A 16 -23.93 12.05 -12.48
N LEU A 17 -23.50 11.46 -13.60
CA LEU A 17 -22.19 11.71 -14.21
C LEU A 17 -22.16 12.99 -15.07
N THR A 18 -23.30 13.58 -15.41
CA THR A 18 -23.40 14.83 -16.18
C THR A 18 -23.56 16.08 -15.31
N ALA A 19 -23.60 15.92 -13.98
CA ALA A 19 -23.71 17.04 -13.02
C ALA A 19 -22.36 17.64 -12.60
N CYS A 20 -21.26 17.35 -13.32
CA CYS A 20 -20.11 18.26 -13.32
C CYS A 20 -20.53 19.47 -14.15
N GLY A 21 -21.19 20.44 -13.51
CA GLY A 21 -21.36 21.78 -14.06
C GLY A 21 -19.98 22.31 -14.39
N GLN A 22 -19.74 22.68 -15.64
CA GLN A 22 -18.71 23.66 -15.96
C GLN A 22 -19.11 24.92 -15.18
N GLU A 23 -18.50 25.14 -14.01
CA GLU A 23 -18.26 26.48 -13.54
C GLU A 23 -17.41 27.12 -14.66
N GLU A 24 -17.86 28.20 -15.24
CA GLU A 24 -16.99 29.06 -16.03
C GLU A 24 -15.95 29.60 -15.04
N ASP A 25 -14.88 28.85 -14.91
CA ASP A 25 -13.72 29.21 -14.11
C ASP A 25 -13.12 30.45 -14.78
N THR A 26 -13.30 31.58 -14.14
CA THR A 26 -12.53 32.78 -14.43
C THR A 26 -11.08 32.64 -13.92
N THR A 27 -10.59 31.46 -13.80
CA THR A 27 -9.22 31.15 -13.41
C THR A 27 -8.31 31.52 -14.57
N ASN A 28 -7.45 32.51 -14.37
CA ASN A 28 -6.35 32.75 -15.27
C ASN A 28 -5.38 31.58 -15.17
N TYR A 29 -5.04 31.01 -16.31
CA TYR A 29 -4.00 29.98 -16.39
C TYR A 29 -2.69 30.58 -16.82
N LEU A 30 -1.59 30.03 -16.37
CA LEU A 30 -0.25 30.36 -16.83
C LEU A 30 -0.15 30.17 -18.35
N THR A 31 0.47 31.06 -19.05
CA THR A 31 0.68 30.90 -20.49
C THR A 31 1.76 29.84 -20.75
N ASN A 32 1.73 29.19 -21.92
CA ASN A 32 2.75 28.20 -22.27
C ASN A 32 4.16 28.81 -22.37
N ASP A 33 4.29 30.06 -22.77
CA ASP A 33 5.60 30.76 -22.82
C ASP A 33 6.17 30.97 -21.39
N GLU A 34 5.32 31.36 -20.45
CA GLU A 34 5.71 31.49 -19.05
C GLU A 34 6.00 30.13 -18.42
N ALA A 35 5.19 29.10 -18.71
CA ALA A 35 5.41 27.74 -18.28
C ALA A 35 6.76 27.20 -18.76
N LEU A 36 7.13 27.46 -20.00
CA LEU A 36 8.42 27.09 -20.57
C LEU A 36 9.58 27.78 -19.83
N ASN A 37 9.43 29.06 -19.48
CA ASN A 37 10.44 29.80 -18.72
C ASN A 37 10.62 29.20 -17.29
N TYR A 38 9.53 28.81 -16.65
CA TYR A 38 9.60 28.07 -15.36
C TYR A 38 10.32 26.74 -15.53
N ALA A 39 9.98 25.97 -16.56
CA ALA A 39 10.59 24.67 -16.84
C ALA A 39 12.09 24.81 -17.10
N MET A 40 12.50 25.76 -17.96
CA MET A 40 13.92 26.01 -18.24
C MET A 40 14.68 26.42 -16.98
N SER A 41 14.14 27.34 -16.18
CA SER A 41 14.79 27.81 -14.96
C SER A 41 14.93 26.69 -13.92
N ALA A 42 13.90 25.85 -13.78
CA ALA A 42 13.90 24.75 -12.83
C ALA A 42 14.91 23.67 -13.23
N ILE A 43 14.93 23.29 -14.51
CA ILE A 43 15.83 22.23 -14.97
C ILE A 43 17.29 22.68 -15.01
N ASP A 44 17.57 23.94 -15.39
CA ASP A 44 18.91 24.50 -15.38
C ASP A 44 19.50 24.50 -13.96
N LEU A 45 18.68 24.84 -12.96
CA LEU A 45 19.10 24.78 -11.56
C LEU A 45 19.39 23.35 -11.12
N VAL A 46 18.44 22.43 -11.37
CA VAL A 46 18.58 21.03 -10.94
C VAL A 46 19.75 20.35 -11.64
N ALA A 47 19.85 20.48 -12.97
CA ALA A 47 20.96 19.92 -13.76
C ALA A 47 22.30 20.51 -13.35
N GLY A 48 22.39 21.83 -13.19
CA GLY A 48 23.63 22.50 -12.82
C GLY A 48 24.14 22.06 -11.44
N VAL A 49 23.27 21.87 -10.48
CA VAL A 49 23.64 21.37 -9.14
C VAL A 49 24.13 19.90 -9.19
N VAL A 50 23.37 19.03 -9.84
CA VAL A 50 23.70 17.59 -9.90
C VAL A 50 24.96 17.33 -10.73
N GLU A 51 25.13 18.00 -11.88
CA GLU A 51 26.32 17.82 -12.72
C GLU A 51 27.59 18.34 -12.07
N GLN A 52 27.49 19.31 -11.18
CA GLN A 52 28.61 19.83 -10.38
C GLN A 52 28.84 19.07 -9.08
N GLY A 53 27.96 18.14 -8.71
CA GLY A 53 28.06 17.37 -7.46
C GLY A 53 27.89 18.25 -6.21
N GLN A 54 27.03 19.27 -6.28
CA GLN A 54 26.83 20.26 -5.22
C GLN A 54 25.51 20.04 -4.43
N GLU A 55 24.87 18.88 -4.57
CA GLU A 55 23.57 18.56 -3.98
C GLU A 55 23.58 18.73 -2.46
N GLU A 56 24.62 18.20 -1.79
CA GLU A 56 24.73 18.28 -0.33
C GLU A 56 24.91 19.72 0.16
N GLU A 57 25.69 20.53 -0.58
CA GLU A 57 25.92 21.93 -0.22
C GLU A 57 24.62 22.75 -0.35
N ILE A 58 23.90 22.58 -1.44
CA ILE A 58 22.63 23.27 -1.67
C ILE A 58 21.58 22.82 -0.66
N LEU A 59 21.45 21.53 -0.39
CA LEU A 59 20.53 21.03 0.64
C LEU A 59 20.85 21.59 2.02
N ALA A 60 22.13 21.68 2.40
CA ALA A 60 22.51 22.28 3.67
C ALA A 60 22.18 23.79 3.75
N GLN A 61 22.22 24.53 2.62
CA GLN A 61 21.78 25.92 2.57
C GLN A 61 20.27 26.05 2.70
N VAL A 62 19.52 25.19 2.00
CA VAL A 62 18.05 25.17 2.09
C VAL A 62 17.58 24.78 3.50
N GLU A 63 18.25 23.86 4.18
CA GLU A 63 17.97 23.51 5.59
C GLU A 63 18.12 24.68 6.56
N GLN A 64 19.04 25.61 6.28
CA GLN A 64 19.26 26.79 7.13
C GLN A 64 18.23 27.90 6.94
N GLY A 65 17.64 28.01 5.76
CA GLY A 65 16.77 29.16 5.40
C GLY A 65 15.37 28.79 4.91
N GLY A 66 15.14 27.54 4.55
CA GLY A 66 13.89 27.06 3.97
C GLY A 66 13.03 26.26 4.94
N THR A 67 11.94 25.73 4.42
CA THR A 67 11.03 24.81 5.13
C THR A 67 11.47 23.36 4.95
N LYS A 68 10.86 22.43 5.70
CA LYS A 68 11.11 20.99 5.49
C LYS A 68 10.59 20.50 4.14
N GLU A 69 9.53 21.14 3.68
CA GLU A 69 8.92 20.89 2.37
C GLU A 69 9.89 21.28 1.25
N ASP A 70 10.56 22.43 1.36
CA ASP A 70 11.58 22.87 0.39
C ASP A 70 12.75 21.89 0.33
N VAL A 71 13.27 21.46 1.47
CA VAL A 71 14.36 20.46 1.53
C VAL A 71 13.95 19.15 0.85
N GLN A 72 12.72 18.68 1.10
CA GLN A 72 12.22 17.48 0.50
C GLN A 72 12.03 17.61 -1.01
N MET A 73 11.52 18.75 -1.46
CA MET A 73 11.35 19.08 -2.89
C MET A 73 12.70 19.06 -3.62
N TYR A 74 13.69 19.83 -3.14
CA TYR A 74 15.02 19.85 -3.77
C TYR A 74 15.69 18.47 -3.75
N LYS A 75 15.61 17.74 -2.65
CA LYS A 75 16.15 16.39 -2.55
C LYS A 75 15.52 15.45 -3.58
N SER A 76 14.19 15.47 -3.72
CA SER A 76 13.50 14.62 -4.70
C SER A 76 13.82 15.04 -6.14
N ALA A 77 13.98 16.34 -6.40
CA ALA A 77 14.37 16.86 -7.71
C ALA A 77 15.77 16.38 -8.13
N PHE A 78 16.75 16.53 -7.24
CA PHE A 78 18.13 16.06 -7.50
C PHE A 78 18.19 14.55 -7.67
N GLU A 79 17.49 13.77 -6.83
CA GLU A 79 17.40 12.33 -6.98
C GLU A 79 16.73 11.91 -8.28
N SER A 80 15.67 12.59 -8.71
CA SER A 80 14.96 12.31 -9.95
C SER A 80 15.87 12.52 -11.16
N TYR A 81 16.52 13.69 -11.22
CA TYR A 81 17.45 14.00 -12.31
C TYR A 81 18.68 13.09 -12.32
N SER A 82 19.29 12.84 -11.18
CA SER A 82 20.42 11.93 -11.04
C SER A 82 20.11 10.50 -11.50
N LYS A 83 18.88 10.03 -11.30
CA LYS A 83 18.40 8.74 -11.80
C LYS A 83 18.15 8.73 -13.31
N ALA A 84 17.68 9.86 -13.85
CA ALA A 84 17.38 10.01 -15.27
C ALA A 84 18.66 10.19 -16.11
N LEU A 85 19.67 10.86 -15.59
CA LEU A 85 20.90 11.23 -16.28
C LEU A 85 21.62 10.05 -16.98
N PRO A 86 21.80 8.85 -16.39
CA PRO A 86 22.46 7.72 -17.06
C PRO A 86 21.71 7.23 -18.31
N ASP A 87 20.37 7.33 -18.30
CA ASP A 87 19.52 6.85 -19.39
C ASP A 87 19.25 7.94 -20.45
N MET A 88 19.12 9.20 -20.02
CA MET A 88 18.80 10.35 -20.85
C MET A 88 20.06 10.98 -21.48
N GLY A 89 21.18 10.97 -20.78
CA GLY A 89 22.37 11.75 -21.12
C GLY A 89 22.23 13.22 -20.74
N ALA A 90 23.12 14.05 -21.24
CA ALA A 90 23.06 15.50 -21.01
C ALA A 90 21.84 16.12 -21.72
N ILE A 91 21.22 17.11 -21.09
CA ILE A 91 20.11 17.85 -21.70
C ILE A 91 20.64 18.70 -22.85
N GLN A 92 20.01 18.57 -24.00
CA GLN A 92 20.33 19.35 -25.20
C GLN A 92 19.38 20.54 -25.40
N ASP A 93 18.09 20.33 -25.10
CA ASP A 93 17.06 21.33 -25.30
C ASP A 93 15.84 21.04 -24.42
N VAL A 94 15.11 22.11 -24.08
CA VAL A 94 13.77 22.02 -23.46
C VAL A 94 12.75 22.17 -24.56
N GLY A 95 12.00 21.11 -24.83
CA GLY A 95 11.05 21.05 -25.92
C GLY A 95 9.72 21.73 -25.63
N GLU A 96 8.66 21.27 -26.26
CA GLU A 96 7.34 21.86 -26.16
C GLU A 96 6.64 21.54 -24.83
N ILE A 97 5.73 22.41 -24.41
CA ILE A 97 4.84 22.16 -23.29
C ILE A 97 3.80 21.11 -23.71
N ILE A 98 3.84 19.95 -23.06
CA ILE A 98 2.89 18.85 -23.28
C ILE A 98 1.58 19.13 -22.56
N SER A 99 1.66 19.62 -21.33
CA SER A 99 0.51 19.96 -20.51
C SER A 99 0.82 21.14 -19.60
N ASN A 100 -0.13 22.03 -19.44
CA ASN A 100 -0.06 23.15 -18.51
C ASN A 100 -1.45 23.35 -17.90
N THR A 101 -1.55 23.08 -16.60
CA THR A 101 -2.79 23.21 -15.82
C THR A 101 -2.65 24.20 -14.68
N VAL A 102 -1.58 25.00 -14.68
CA VAL A 102 -1.25 25.91 -13.58
C VAL A 102 -2.23 27.07 -13.54
N ALA A 103 -3.02 27.13 -12.48
CA ALA A 103 -3.91 28.24 -12.17
C ALA A 103 -3.15 29.41 -11.52
N LEU A 104 -3.50 30.61 -11.89
CA LEU A 104 -2.95 31.84 -11.34
C LEU A 104 -3.94 32.47 -10.36
N ASN A 105 -3.42 33.11 -9.32
CA ASN A 105 -4.22 33.94 -8.43
C ASN A 105 -4.43 35.37 -9.05
N VAL A 106 -5.12 36.24 -8.33
CA VAL A 106 -5.41 37.64 -8.73
C VAL A 106 -4.12 38.45 -8.95
N LEU A 107 -2.99 38.03 -8.41
CA LEU A 107 -1.68 38.67 -8.55
C LEU A 107 -0.83 38.01 -9.64
N GLU A 108 -1.42 37.16 -10.48
CA GLU A 108 -0.73 36.40 -11.54
C GLU A 108 0.39 35.47 -11.00
N ILE A 109 0.27 35.00 -9.77
CA ILE A 109 1.21 34.08 -9.16
C ILE A 109 0.66 32.63 -9.31
N PRO A 110 1.48 31.65 -9.75
CA PRO A 110 1.08 30.25 -9.80
C PRO A 110 0.61 29.76 -8.42
N VAL A 111 -0.55 29.09 -8.34
CA VAL A 111 -1.12 28.61 -7.08
C VAL A 111 -1.15 27.11 -7.02
N GLU A 112 -1.69 26.49 -8.03
CA GLU A 112 -1.95 25.05 -8.08
C GLU A 112 -1.97 24.57 -9.52
N GLY A 113 -1.46 23.38 -9.77
CA GLY A 113 -1.43 22.74 -11.07
C GLY A 113 -0.06 22.20 -11.43
N SER A 114 0.09 21.73 -12.65
CA SER A 114 1.35 21.16 -13.13
C SER A 114 1.74 21.69 -14.51
N ILE A 115 3.04 21.76 -14.73
CA ILE A 115 3.67 21.97 -16.04
C ILE A 115 4.33 20.64 -16.40
N VAL A 116 4.04 20.12 -17.59
CA VAL A 116 4.74 19.00 -18.19
C VAL A 116 5.33 19.45 -19.51
N CYS A 117 6.63 19.30 -19.69
CA CYS A 117 7.32 19.64 -20.93
C CYS A 117 8.28 18.53 -21.36
N GLU A 118 8.54 18.45 -22.65
CA GLU A 118 9.53 17.56 -23.25
C GLU A 118 10.95 18.03 -22.92
N LEU A 119 11.82 17.12 -22.51
CA LEU A 119 13.26 17.32 -22.42
C LEU A 119 13.96 16.48 -23.46
N LYS A 120 14.79 17.11 -24.29
CA LYS A 120 15.61 16.42 -25.28
C LYS A 120 16.97 16.10 -24.67
N GLY A 121 17.20 14.83 -24.41
CA GLY A 121 18.48 14.34 -23.95
C GLY A 121 19.39 13.90 -25.09
N GLU A 122 20.67 13.75 -24.79
CA GLU A 122 21.66 13.28 -25.77
C GLU A 122 21.40 11.83 -26.22
N LEU A 123 20.97 10.97 -25.30
CA LEU A 123 20.72 9.55 -25.54
C LEU A 123 19.25 9.24 -25.73
N ARG A 124 18.38 9.94 -25.00
CA ARG A 124 16.94 9.67 -24.95
C ARG A 124 16.17 10.89 -24.44
N ASP A 125 14.98 11.04 -24.94
CA ASP A 125 14.06 12.09 -24.46
C ASP A 125 13.46 11.73 -23.12
N ALA A 126 13.01 12.75 -22.39
CA ALA A 126 12.39 12.64 -21.09
C ALA A 126 11.27 13.70 -20.94
N GLU A 127 10.43 13.55 -19.94
CA GLU A 127 9.43 14.53 -19.55
C GLU A 127 9.85 15.20 -18.24
N LEU A 128 9.83 16.53 -18.19
CA LEU A 128 9.94 17.30 -16.95
C LEU A 128 8.55 17.65 -16.47
N GLU A 129 8.24 17.25 -15.24
CA GLU A 129 7.01 17.62 -14.55
C GLU A 129 7.33 18.52 -13.36
N ILE A 130 6.68 19.70 -13.30
CA ILE A 130 6.75 20.65 -12.19
C ILE A 130 5.36 20.77 -11.60
N LEU A 131 5.22 20.44 -10.33
CA LEU A 131 3.96 20.53 -9.59
C LEU A 131 3.96 21.78 -8.71
N PHE A 132 2.89 22.55 -8.76
CA PHE A 132 2.64 23.71 -7.91
C PHE A 132 1.55 23.39 -6.91
N GLU A 133 1.80 23.68 -5.64
CA GLU A 133 0.84 23.58 -4.55
C GLU A 133 1.01 24.79 -3.62
N HIS A 134 -0.09 25.42 -3.25
CA HIS A 134 -0.09 26.56 -2.30
C HIS A 134 0.87 27.69 -2.69
N SER A 135 0.97 28.01 -3.96
CA SER A 135 1.87 29.04 -4.53
C SER A 135 3.37 28.72 -4.42
N ASN A 136 3.74 27.48 -4.18
CA ASN A 136 5.12 27.01 -4.18
C ASN A 136 5.30 25.83 -5.13
N ILE A 137 6.54 25.61 -5.57
CA ILE A 137 6.87 24.38 -6.28
C ILE A 137 6.92 23.26 -5.24
N SER A 138 6.06 22.27 -5.40
CA SER A 138 5.96 21.08 -4.50
C SER A 138 6.84 19.94 -4.99
N SER A 139 6.99 19.79 -6.31
CA SER A 139 7.79 18.71 -6.90
C SER A 139 8.37 19.11 -8.24
N ILE A 140 9.59 18.65 -8.52
CA ILE A 140 10.23 18.66 -9.84
C ILE A 140 10.68 17.23 -10.13
N THR A 141 10.17 16.64 -11.22
CA THR A 141 10.44 15.25 -11.56
C THR A 141 10.84 15.13 -13.02
N VAL A 142 11.89 14.35 -13.28
CA VAL A 142 12.33 14.02 -14.64
C VAL A 142 12.04 12.55 -14.90
N ASN A 143 11.18 12.29 -15.87
CA ASN A 143 10.75 10.95 -16.27
C ASN A 143 11.30 10.64 -17.65
N VAL A 144 12.18 9.65 -17.74
CA VAL A 144 12.77 9.22 -19.02
C VAL A 144 11.73 8.45 -19.84
N ASP A 145 11.63 8.76 -21.13
CA ASP A 145 10.74 8.07 -22.04
C ASP A 145 11.28 6.69 -22.41
N TYR A 146 10.66 5.66 -21.86
CA TYR A 146 10.99 4.29 -22.19
C TYR A 146 10.01 3.73 -23.22
N THR A 147 10.53 2.98 -24.16
CA THR A 147 9.68 2.22 -25.07
C THR A 147 8.76 1.27 -24.31
N PHE A 148 7.62 0.92 -24.90
CA PHE A 148 6.68 -0.01 -24.28
C PHE A 148 7.33 -1.33 -23.88
N GLY A 149 8.26 -1.85 -24.70
CA GLY A 149 9.01 -3.07 -24.39
C GLY A 149 9.87 -2.95 -23.14
N GLU A 150 10.61 -1.85 -23.01
CA GLU A 150 11.46 -1.58 -21.84
C GLU A 150 10.64 -1.35 -20.57
N SER A 151 9.51 -0.65 -20.70
CA SER A 151 8.58 -0.43 -19.59
C SER A 151 7.99 -1.76 -19.11
N MET A 152 7.64 -2.67 -20.03
CA MET A 152 7.16 -4.02 -19.71
C MET A 152 8.25 -4.86 -19.06
N GLU A 153 9.50 -4.77 -19.52
CA GLU A 153 10.63 -5.46 -18.90
C GLU A 153 10.86 -4.97 -17.46
N LYS A 154 10.93 -3.66 -17.25
CA LYS A 154 11.05 -3.06 -15.90
C LYS A 154 9.88 -3.46 -14.97
N ALA A 155 8.66 -3.44 -15.49
CA ALA A 155 7.48 -3.88 -14.76
C ALA A 155 7.54 -5.37 -14.40
N ALA A 156 7.96 -6.22 -15.34
CA ALA A 156 8.13 -7.66 -15.10
C ALA A 156 9.22 -7.95 -14.06
N LEU A 157 10.36 -7.25 -14.12
CA LEU A 157 11.42 -7.36 -13.13
C LEU A 157 10.96 -6.93 -11.74
N ASN A 158 10.26 -5.79 -11.62
CA ASN A 158 9.72 -5.32 -10.35
C ASN A 158 8.69 -6.30 -9.78
N THR A 159 7.83 -6.85 -10.64
CA THR A 159 6.84 -7.86 -10.24
C THR A 159 7.53 -9.15 -9.78
N LEU A 160 8.55 -9.61 -10.53
CA LEU A 160 9.33 -10.79 -10.17
C LEU A 160 10.05 -10.59 -8.82
N LEU A 161 10.63 -9.41 -8.60
CA LEU A 161 11.34 -9.07 -7.38
C LEU A 161 10.38 -9.00 -6.19
N GLY A 162 9.25 -8.29 -6.30
CA GLY A 162 8.23 -8.18 -5.26
C GLY A 162 7.53 -9.51 -4.96
N MET A 163 7.10 -10.22 -5.99
CA MET A 163 6.43 -11.52 -5.82
C MET A 163 7.43 -12.62 -5.44
N GLY A 164 8.65 -12.56 -5.98
CA GLY A 164 9.73 -13.50 -5.69
C GLY A 164 10.17 -13.48 -4.24
N THR A 165 10.27 -12.31 -3.61
CA THR A 165 10.62 -12.21 -2.18
C THR A 165 9.59 -12.89 -1.30
N VAL A 166 8.29 -12.75 -1.60
CA VAL A 166 7.21 -13.44 -0.87
C VAL A 166 7.33 -14.95 -1.02
N PHE A 167 7.58 -15.45 -2.24
CA PHE A 167 7.77 -16.87 -2.48
C PHE A 167 8.99 -17.43 -1.74
N ILE A 168 10.12 -16.71 -1.74
CA ILE A 168 11.32 -17.12 -1.00
C ILE A 168 11.02 -17.24 0.49
N VAL A 169 10.30 -16.27 1.07
CA VAL A 169 9.91 -16.31 2.49
C VAL A 169 8.99 -17.49 2.78
N LEU A 170 8.00 -17.76 1.91
CA LEU A 170 7.10 -18.92 2.07
C LEU A 170 7.84 -20.25 1.98
N ILE A 171 8.77 -20.38 1.03
CA ILE A 171 9.64 -21.56 0.89
C ILE A 171 10.49 -21.74 2.17
N LEU A 172 11.08 -20.65 2.67
CA LEU A 172 11.89 -20.69 3.88
C LEU A 172 11.07 -21.14 5.11
N ILE A 173 9.87 -20.59 5.29
CA ILE A 173 8.96 -20.99 6.37
C ILE A 173 8.57 -22.48 6.21
N SER A 174 8.24 -22.90 4.99
CA SER A 174 7.90 -24.30 4.69
C SER A 174 9.07 -25.24 5.02
N PHE A 175 10.29 -24.80 4.71
CA PHE A 175 11.51 -25.54 5.03
C PHE A 175 11.73 -25.64 6.55
N ILE A 176 11.51 -24.57 7.30
CA ILE A 176 11.61 -24.55 8.76
C ILE A 176 10.58 -25.51 9.38
N ILE A 177 9.33 -25.45 8.93
CA ILE A 177 8.28 -26.38 9.40
C ILE A 177 8.65 -27.83 9.07
N GLY A 178 9.16 -28.08 7.87
CA GLY A 178 9.67 -29.39 7.46
C GLY A 178 10.82 -29.89 8.34
N ALA A 179 11.75 -28.99 8.71
CA ALA A 179 12.87 -29.30 9.58
C ALA A 179 12.38 -29.70 11.00
N PHE A 180 11.36 -29.02 11.53
CA PHE A 180 10.75 -29.42 12.82
C PHE A 180 10.14 -30.82 12.78
N ASN A 181 9.58 -31.22 11.65
CA ASN A 181 9.02 -32.58 11.47
C ASN A 181 10.12 -33.66 11.40
N LEU A 182 11.37 -33.28 11.17
CA LEU A 182 12.52 -34.19 11.15
C LEU A 182 13.09 -34.45 12.56
N ILE A 183 12.88 -33.51 13.51
CA ILE A 183 13.41 -33.62 14.88
C ILE A 183 12.99 -34.89 15.59
N PRO A 184 11.71 -35.30 15.63
CA PRO A 184 11.31 -36.53 16.29
C PRO A 184 11.89 -37.78 15.60
N LYS A 185 12.11 -37.77 14.30
CA LYS A 185 12.75 -38.88 13.58
C LYS A 185 14.24 -39.02 13.93
N ILE A 186 14.93 -37.87 14.07
CA ILE A 186 16.34 -37.83 14.50
C ILE A 186 16.45 -38.25 15.95
N GLN A 187 15.59 -37.77 16.84
CA GLN A 187 15.55 -38.18 18.24
C GLN A 187 15.27 -39.68 18.39
N ALA A 188 14.35 -40.24 17.60
CA ALA A 188 14.09 -41.66 17.58
C ALA A 188 15.27 -42.49 17.07
N ALA A 189 16.09 -41.97 16.16
CA ALA A 189 17.29 -42.63 15.62
C ALA A 189 18.46 -42.59 16.62
N PHE A 190 18.59 -41.53 17.43
CA PHE A 190 19.63 -41.39 18.46
C PHE A 190 19.19 -41.91 19.84
N ALA A 191 17.92 -42.07 20.06
CA ALA A 191 17.41 -42.75 21.28
C ALA A 191 17.72 -44.22 21.18
N LYS A 192 18.79 -44.63 21.87
CA LYS A 192 19.09 -46.01 22.19
C LYS A 192 17.83 -46.58 22.86
N LYS A 193 17.18 -47.59 22.19
CA LYS A 193 15.95 -48.27 22.56
C LYS A 193 15.59 -48.09 24.05
N PRO A 194 14.65 -47.22 24.41
CA PRO A 194 14.19 -47.22 25.78
C PRO A 194 13.14 -48.31 25.89
N GLU A 195 13.28 -49.09 26.94
CA GLU A 195 12.20 -49.92 27.48
C GLU A 195 10.92 -49.10 27.50
N LYS A 196 9.81 -49.71 27.09
CA LYS A 196 8.46 -49.16 27.19
C LYS A 196 8.25 -48.62 28.60
N SER A 197 8.57 -47.35 28.79
CA SER A 197 8.45 -46.68 30.07
C SER A 197 7.02 -46.19 30.26
N ALA A 198 6.54 -46.39 31.44
CA ALA A 198 5.22 -46.12 32.00
C ALA A 198 4.62 -44.70 31.72
N ASN A 199 5.31 -43.86 30.91
CA ASN A 199 4.90 -42.49 30.66
C ASN A 199 3.82 -42.34 29.56
N GLU A 200 3.72 -43.32 28.62
CA GLU A 200 2.63 -43.29 27.63
C GLU A 200 1.26 -43.55 28.29
N LYS A 201 1.23 -44.40 29.34
CA LYS A 201 0.00 -44.62 30.10
C LYS A 201 -0.40 -43.41 30.97
N ALA A 202 0.56 -42.61 31.42
CA ALA A 202 0.30 -41.40 32.21
C ALA A 202 -0.25 -40.26 31.35
N VAL A 203 0.28 -40.08 30.13
CA VAL A 203 -0.21 -39.05 29.20
C VAL A 203 -1.61 -39.39 28.68
N ASP A 204 -1.85 -40.64 28.30
CA ASP A 204 -3.15 -41.12 27.84
C ASP A 204 -4.21 -41.03 28.94
N SER A 205 -3.84 -41.35 30.21
CA SER A 205 -4.76 -41.20 31.35
C SER A 205 -5.04 -39.74 31.70
N THR A 206 -4.08 -38.86 31.52
CA THR A 206 -4.26 -37.41 31.76
C THR A 206 -5.15 -36.77 30.70
N ILE A 207 -4.97 -37.17 29.44
CA ILE A 207 -5.81 -36.69 28.32
C ILE A 207 -7.23 -37.25 28.50
N ALA A 208 -7.40 -38.52 28.86
CA ALA A 208 -8.71 -39.09 29.12
C ALA A 208 -9.43 -38.42 30.30
N GLN A 209 -8.70 -38.04 31.36
CA GLN A 209 -9.27 -37.29 32.51
C GLN A 209 -9.63 -35.83 32.14
N ILE A 210 -8.91 -35.19 31.22
CA ILE A 210 -9.23 -33.86 30.76
C ILE A 210 -10.49 -33.88 29.88
N ILE A 211 -10.61 -34.85 28.97
CA ILE A 211 -11.79 -35.01 28.10
C ILE A 211 -13.03 -35.33 28.96
N GLU A 212 -12.91 -36.24 29.95
CA GLU A 212 -14.01 -36.59 30.86
C GLU A 212 -14.44 -35.39 31.72
N LYS A 213 -13.50 -34.51 32.11
CA LYS A 213 -13.79 -33.31 32.88
C LYS A 213 -14.40 -32.18 32.02
N GLU A 214 -14.02 -32.11 30.75
CA GLU A 214 -14.59 -31.17 29.78
C GLU A 214 -16.03 -31.58 29.41
N GLU A 215 -16.30 -32.87 29.17
CA GLU A 215 -17.66 -33.37 28.92
C GLU A 215 -18.61 -33.13 30.10
N LEU A 216 -18.10 -33.35 31.33
CA LEU A 216 -18.89 -33.08 32.57
C LEU A 216 -19.15 -31.58 32.78
N SER A 217 -18.24 -30.68 32.36
CA SER A 217 -18.40 -29.24 32.46
C SER A 217 -19.44 -28.74 31.46
N ASP A 218 -19.39 -29.26 30.22
CA ASP A 218 -20.30 -28.87 29.13
C ASP A 218 -21.75 -29.31 29.46
N ASP A 219 -21.93 -30.49 30.05
CA ASP A 219 -23.25 -30.97 30.49
C ASP A 219 -23.82 -30.14 31.66
N LEU A 220 -22.99 -29.63 32.57
CA LEU A 220 -23.42 -28.76 33.67
C LEU A 220 -23.87 -27.37 33.21
N GLU A 221 -23.17 -26.78 32.24
CA GLU A 221 -23.60 -25.51 31.61
C GLU A 221 -24.93 -25.67 30.87
N LEU A 222 -25.07 -26.74 30.11
CA LEU A 222 -26.30 -27.07 29.40
C LEU A 222 -27.49 -27.24 30.37
N VAL A 223 -27.28 -27.95 31.47
CA VAL A 223 -28.28 -28.10 32.52
C VAL A 223 -28.66 -26.78 33.17
N ALA A 224 -27.67 -25.92 33.44
CA ALA A 224 -27.94 -24.58 34.03
C ALA A 224 -28.74 -23.68 33.07
N VAL A 225 -28.43 -23.69 31.79
CA VAL A 225 -29.16 -22.90 30.76
C VAL A 225 -30.60 -23.41 30.60
N ILE A 226 -30.79 -24.74 30.53
CA ILE A 226 -32.13 -25.30 30.37
C ILE A 226 -33.00 -25.04 31.65
N SER A 227 -32.44 -25.17 32.85
CA SER A 227 -33.15 -24.89 34.08
C SER A 227 -33.53 -23.42 34.24
N ALA A 228 -32.62 -22.49 33.83
CA ALA A 228 -32.88 -21.08 33.80
C ALA A 228 -34.00 -20.70 32.79
N ALA A 229 -34.01 -21.33 31.62
CA ALA A 229 -35.06 -21.10 30.62
C ALA A 229 -36.43 -21.59 31.08
N ILE A 230 -36.51 -22.73 31.74
CA ILE A 230 -37.75 -23.27 32.32
C ILE A 230 -38.26 -22.38 33.47
N ALA A 231 -37.35 -21.95 34.34
CA ALA A 231 -37.70 -21.03 35.45
C ALA A 231 -38.27 -19.69 34.94
N ALA A 232 -37.66 -19.15 33.88
CA ALA A 232 -38.14 -17.93 33.23
C ALA A 232 -39.50 -18.10 32.55
N TYR A 233 -39.77 -19.26 31.96
CA TYR A 233 -41.06 -19.56 31.33
C TYR A 233 -42.18 -19.75 32.33
N GLU A 234 -41.91 -20.41 33.46
CA GLU A 234 -42.91 -20.69 34.50
C GLU A 234 -43.03 -19.56 35.55
N GLY A 235 -42.17 -18.54 35.50
CA GLY A 235 -42.19 -17.40 36.41
C GLY A 235 -41.79 -17.76 37.84
N THR A 236 -41.03 -18.83 38.02
CA THR A 236 -40.58 -19.31 39.33
C THR A 236 -39.07 -19.16 39.50
N SER A 237 -38.57 -19.20 40.74
CA SER A 237 -37.10 -19.17 40.95
C SER A 237 -36.48 -20.54 40.63
N GLY A 238 -35.23 -20.50 40.10
CA GLY A 238 -34.49 -21.68 39.63
C GLY A 238 -34.25 -22.80 40.69
N ASP A 239 -34.49 -22.51 41.97
CA ASP A 239 -34.33 -23.46 43.06
C ASP A 239 -35.48 -24.50 43.19
N GLY A 240 -36.53 -24.35 42.34
CA GLY A 240 -37.72 -25.21 42.38
C GLY A 240 -37.62 -26.50 41.53
N PHE A 241 -36.57 -26.67 40.72
CA PHE A 241 -36.48 -27.84 39.84
C PHE A 241 -35.23 -28.66 40.08
N VAL A 242 -35.36 -29.94 39.85
CA VAL A 242 -34.23 -30.90 39.82
C VAL A 242 -34.23 -31.58 38.44
N VAL A 243 -33.25 -31.24 37.60
CA VAL A 243 -33.05 -31.93 36.33
C VAL A 243 -32.48 -33.28 36.60
N ARG A 244 -33.25 -34.34 36.32
CA ARG A 244 -32.85 -35.74 36.61
C ARG A 244 -32.15 -36.43 35.46
N SER A 245 -32.42 -36.04 34.20
CA SER A 245 -31.75 -36.54 33.03
C SER A 245 -32.05 -35.69 31.80
N ILE A 246 -31.06 -35.55 30.91
CA ILE A 246 -31.21 -34.94 29.59
C ILE A 246 -30.94 -36.04 28.54
N ARG A 247 -31.87 -36.24 27.61
CA ARG A 247 -31.68 -37.12 26.45
C ARG A 247 -31.71 -36.33 25.18
N ARG A 248 -30.63 -36.42 24.38
CA ARG A 248 -30.63 -35.93 23.02
C ARG A 248 -31.51 -36.87 22.17
N SER A 249 -32.57 -36.34 21.58
CA SER A 249 -33.30 -37.01 20.50
C SER A 249 -32.43 -36.94 19.22
N ARG A 250 -32.17 -38.09 18.61
CA ARG A 250 -31.51 -38.16 17.31
C ARG A 250 -32.51 -37.85 16.18
#